data_63fa147b36b80b9675daa5f75f257e5f
#
_entry.id   63fa147b36b80b9675daa5f75f257e5f
#
_cell.length_a   1.000
_cell.length_b   1.000
_cell.length_c   1.000
_cell.angle_alpha   90.00
_cell.angle_beta   90.00
_cell.angle_gamma   90.00
#
_symmetry.space_group_name_H-M   'P 1'
#
loop_
_entity.id
_entity.type
_entity.pdbx_description
1 polymer ?
#
loop_
_entity_poly.entity_id
_entity_poly.type
_entity_poly.pdbx_seq_one_letter_code
_entity_poly.pdbx_strand_id
1 'polypeptide(L)'
;MEIDKIDEDYIVIIDSFDACNVIKDEGYDFFIIGKSYFERLCNFDEKTMSYFAIWMDNTLLAKKNLVYIDEDYKDEFELVINIDWNKHFKSWLKRVVDYFRLRLDGDHKPLYHLFRIKSQVDYYLKNGKVEYHFAEEDKLKAIEFKNSPNKNLPEVLEIFSYLESLLEDES
;
A
#
# COMPACT_ATOMS: atom_id res chain seq x y z
N MET A 1 -4.55 -14.94 -29.11
CA MET A 1 -3.45 -14.60 -28.18
C MET A 1 -3.80 -13.21 -27.68
N GLU A 2 -4.54 -13.14 -26.55
CA GLU A 2 -4.81 -11.87 -25.89
C GLU A 2 -3.47 -11.35 -25.38
N ILE A 3 -3.08 -10.20 -25.86
CA ILE A 3 -1.97 -9.43 -25.30
C ILE A 3 -2.43 -9.08 -23.88
N ASP A 4 -1.72 -9.59 -22.87
CA ASP A 4 -1.94 -9.19 -21.48
C ASP A 4 -1.96 -7.67 -21.46
N LYS A 5 -3.11 -7.09 -21.06
CA LYS A 5 -3.21 -5.64 -20.89
C LYS A 5 -2.16 -5.25 -19.87
N ILE A 6 -1.21 -4.46 -20.31
CA ILE A 6 -0.27 -3.78 -19.41
C ILE A 6 -1.11 -2.91 -18.50
N ASP A 7 -1.11 -3.21 -17.21
CA ASP A 7 -1.78 -2.44 -16.16
C ASP A 7 -0.64 -1.83 -15.33
N GLU A 8 -0.16 -0.69 -15.76
CA GLU A 8 0.96 0.00 -15.12
C GLU A 8 0.46 1.24 -14.40
N ASP A 9 0.81 1.34 -13.13
CA ASP A 9 0.46 2.45 -12.25
C ASP A 9 1.68 3.36 -12.05
N TYR A 10 1.48 4.65 -12.26
CA TYR A 10 2.49 5.69 -12.04
C TYR A 10 2.06 6.65 -10.96
N ILE A 11 2.96 6.99 -10.05
CA ILE A 11 2.76 8.07 -9.10
C ILE A 11 3.61 9.26 -9.55
N VAL A 12 2.96 10.41 -9.73
CA VAL A 12 3.57 11.66 -10.12
C VAL A 12 3.35 12.68 -9.02
N ILE A 13 4.43 13.13 -8.38
CA ILE A 13 4.36 14.14 -7.31
C ILE A 13 4.73 15.49 -7.92
N ILE A 14 3.84 16.48 -7.73
CA ILE A 14 4.00 17.82 -8.28
C ILE A 14 3.70 18.90 -7.23
N ASP A 15 4.28 20.07 -7.38
CA ASP A 15 4.24 21.14 -6.39
C ASP A 15 2.96 22.01 -6.43
N SER A 16 2.06 21.78 -7.37
CA SER A 16 1.08 22.77 -7.79
C SER A 16 -0.31 22.68 -7.14
N PHE A 17 -0.64 21.64 -6.34
CA PHE A 17 -1.94 21.53 -5.68
C PHE A 17 -1.91 20.59 -4.46
N ASP A 18 -2.93 20.68 -3.61
CA ASP A 18 -3.05 19.91 -2.37
C ASP A 18 -4.15 18.86 -2.46
N ALA A 19 -4.00 17.91 -3.39
CA ALA A 19 -4.94 16.84 -3.64
C ALA A 19 -4.27 15.66 -4.34
N CYS A 20 -5.06 14.61 -4.59
CA CYS A 20 -4.70 13.54 -5.51
C CYS A 20 -5.77 13.41 -6.59
N ASN A 21 -5.33 13.37 -7.84
CA ASN A 21 -6.15 13.09 -9.00
C ASN A 21 -5.67 11.81 -9.69
N VAL A 22 -6.59 11.08 -10.31
CA VAL A 22 -6.26 9.88 -11.10
C VAL A 22 -6.63 10.14 -12.55
N ILE A 23 -5.66 9.98 -13.44
CA ILE A 23 -5.85 10.01 -14.90
C ILE A 23 -5.63 8.59 -15.41
N LYS A 24 -6.60 8.08 -16.17
CA LYS A 24 -6.55 6.76 -16.79
C LYS A 24 -6.39 6.90 -18.29
N ASP A 25 -5.37 6.23 -18.84
CA ASP A 25 -5.09 6.26 -20.27
C ASP A 25 -4.55 4.90 -20.74
N GLU A 26 -5.26 4.25 -21.65
CA GLU A 26 -4.89 3.04 -22.43
C GLU A 26 -4.09 1.94 -21.66
N GLY A 27 -4.43 1.69 -20.37
CA GLY A 27 -3.76 0.69 -19.54
C GLY A 27 -2.75 1.27 -18.57
N TYR A 28 -2.65 2.60 -18.51
CA TYR A 28 -1.85 3.32 -17.54
C TYR A 28 -2.74 4.10 -16.57
N ASP A 29 -2.51 3.95 -15.28
CA ASP A 29 -3.13 4.76 -14.25
C ASP A 29 -2.09 5.73 -13.67
N PHE A 30 -2.29 7.03 -13.86
CA PHE A 30 -1.44 8.08 -13.31
C PHE A 30 -2.08 8.69 -12.08
N PHE A 31 -1.46 8.48 -10.92
CA PHE A 31 -1.85 9.11 -9.66
C PHE A 31 -1.05 10.40 -9.49
N ILE A 32 -1.65 11.52 -9.81
CA ILE A 32 -1.03 12.84 -9.70
C ILE A 32 -1.29 13.38 -8.30
N ILE A 33 -0.24 13.53 -7.52
CA ILE A 33 -0.32 13.87 -6.10
C ILE A 33 0.40 15.19 -5.86
N GLY A 34 -0.29 16.13 -5.22
CA GLY A 34 0.35 17.36 -4.76
C GLY A 34 1.36 17.07 -3.64
N LYS A 35 2.50 17.78 -3.62
CA LYS A 35 3.59 17.58 -2.67
C LYS A 35 3.10 17.63 -1.22
N SER A 36 2.36 18.66 -0.83
CA SER A 36 1.83 18.78 0.54
C SER A 36 0.90 17.64 0.93
N TYR A 37 0.11 17.13 -0.02
CA TYR A 37 -0.74 15.97 0.20
C TYR A 37 0.11 14.71 0.39
N PHE A 38 1.16 14.53 -0.41
CA PHE A 38 2.09 13.42 -0.30
C PHE A 38 2.84 13.41 1.04
N GLU A 39 3.31 14.57 1.50
CA GLU A 39 3.93 14.73 2.82
C GLU A 39 3.00 14.31 3.97
N ARG A 40 1.71 14.70 3.90
CA ARG A 40 0.71 14.25 4.89
C ARG A 40 0.46 12.74 4.83
N LEU A 41 0.48 12.14 3.65
CA LEU A 41 0.41 10.69 3.51
C LEU A 41 1.59 10.01 4.21
N CYS A 42 2.80 10.52 3.99
CA CYS A 42 4.03 9.98 4.57
C CYS A 42 4.09 10.15 6.09
N ASN A 43 3.48 11.21 6.61
CA ASN A 43 3.35 11.45 8.05
C ASN A 43 2.17 10.70 8.70
N PHE A 44 1.42 9.90 7.93
CA PHE A 44 0.26 9.15 8.39
C PHE A 44 -0.79 10.05 9.06
N ASP A 45 -1.04 11.24 8.50
CA ASP A 45 -2.09 12.14 8.95
C ASP A 45 -3.45 11.44 8.85
N GLU A 46 -4.19 11.35 9.96
CA GLU A 46 -5.46 10.63 10.03
C GLU A 46 -6.55 11.21 9.12
N LYS A 47 -6.42 12.46 8.71
CA LYS A 47 -7.34 13.11 7.77
C LYS A 47 -7.12 12.67 6.32
N THR A 48 -6.00 12.03 6.03
CA THR A 48 -5.65 11.55 4.68
C THR A 48 -6.27 10.17 4.43
N MET A 49 -6.82 9.95 3.25
CA MET A 49 -7.53 8.70 2.93
C MET A 49 -6.58 7.49 2.97
N SER A 50 -7.04 6.42 3.59
CA SER A 50 -6.35 5.15 3.79
C SER A 50 -5.89 4.44 2.49
N TYR A 51 -6.50 4.76 1.35
CA TYR A 51 -6.16 4.16 0.05
C TYR A 51 -4.67 4.29 -0.29
N PHE A 52 -4.10 5.46 -0.06
CA PHE A 52 -2.68 5.71 -0.34
C PHE A 52 -1.71 5.07 0.66
N ALA A 53 -2.15 4.73 1.86
CA ALA A 53 -1.30 3.99 2.79
C ALA A 53 -0.85 2.65 2.20
N ILE A 54 -1.68 2.01 1.38
CA ILE A 54 -1.37 0.75 0.70
C ILE A 54 -0.43 0.98 -0.48
N TRP A 55 -0.61 2.06 -1.22
CA TRP A 55 0.23 2.45 -2.34
C TRP A 55 1.62 2.89 -1.89
N MET A 56 1.70 3.65 -0.82
CA MET A 56 2.98 4.05 -0.21
C MET A 56 3.81 2.84 0.18
N ASP A 57 3.17 1.80 0.71
CA ASP A 57 3.79 0.53 1.01
C ASP A 57 4.56 -0.03 -0.21
N ASN A 58 3.96 -0.01 -1.39
CA ASN A 58 4.62 -0.48 -2.61
C ASN A 58 5.67 0.49 -3.16
N THR A 59 5.36 1.76 -3.21
CA THR A 59 6.15 2.77 -3.93
C THR A 59 7.33 3.22 -3.12
N LEU A 60 7.15 3.46 -1.82
CA LEU A 60 8.23 3.89 -0.94
C LEU A 60 9.19 2.77 -0.59
N LEU A 61 8.69 1.54 -0.42
CA LEU A 61 9.53 0.38 -0.12
C LEU A 61 10.29 -0.12 -1.37
N ALA A 62 9.83 0.19 -2.56
CA ALA A 62 10.45 -0.20 -3.81
C ALA A 62 11.21 0.97 -4.46
N LYS A 63 12.25 1.50 -3.81
CA LYS A 63 13.14 2.54 -4.38
C LYS A 63 13.59 2.27 -5.82
N LYS A 64 13.70 1.00 -6.20
CA LYS A 64 14.02 0.55 -7.56
C LYS A 64 12.97 0.95 -8.61
N ASN A 65 11.77 1.34 -8.17
CA ASN A 65 10.67 1.76 -9.04
C ASN A 65 10.68 3.27 -9.30
N LEU A 66 11.63 4.00 -8.73
CA LEU A 66 11.79 5.42 -9.04
C LEU A 66 12.25 5.59 -10.48
N VAL A 67 11.42 6.22 -11.32
CA VAL A 67 11.69 6.45 -12.73
C VAL A 67 12.44 7.77 -12.95
N TYR A 68 12.02 8.80 -12.25
CA TYR A 68 12.59 10.15 -12.33
C TYR A 68 12.38 10.93 -11.03
N ILE A 69 13.35 11.75 -10.68
CA ILE A 69 13.24 12.75 -9.62
C ILE A 69 14.03 14.00 -10.03
N ASP A 70 13.46 15.17 -9.81
CA ASP A 70 14.15 16.42 -9.97
C ASP A 70 15.24 16.58 -8.91
N GLU A 71 16.40 17.14 -9.28
CA GLU A 71 17.53 17.31 -8.37
C GLU A 71 17.17 18.13 -7.13
N ASP A 72 16.32 19.13 -7.28
CA ASP A 72 15.89 20.02 -6.19
C ASP A 72 15.01 19.30 -5.15
N TYR A 73 14.50 18.10 -5.46
CA TYR A 73 13.62 17.32 -4.56
C TYR A 73 14.25 16.03 -4.03
N LYS A 74 15.50 15.74 -4.36
CA LYS A 74 16.17 14.49 -3.93
C LYS A 74 16.23 14.35 -2.42
N ASP A 75 16.67 15.39 -1.73
CA ASP A 75 16.84 15.34 -0.27
C ASP A 75 15.48 15.18 0.44
N GLU A 76 14.46 15.86 -0.04
CA GLU A 76 13.09 15.75 0.50
C GLU A 76 12.51 14.35 0.25
N PHE A 77 12.72 13.79 -0.93
CA PHE A 77 12.28 12.44 -1.24
C PHE A 77 12.98 11.41 -0.36
N GLU A 78 14.29 11.52 -0.13
CA GLU A 78 15.04 10.64 0.77
C GLU A 78 14.51 10.70 2.22
N LEU A 79 14.13 11.89 2.71
CA LEU A 79 13.51 12.02 4.04
C LEU A 79 12.17 11.27 4.12
N VAL A 80 11.37 11.36 3.06
CA VAL A 80 10.05 10.73 2.99
C VAL A 80 10.15 9.21 2.94
N ILE A 81 11.08 8.66 2.16
CA ILE A 81 11.24 7.20 2.03
C ILE A 81 11.97 6.56 3.22
N ASN A 82 12.64 7.34 4.06
CA ASN A 82 13.30 6.88 5.29
C ASN A 82 12.38 7.08 6.52
N ILE A 83 11.11 6.72 6.39
CA ILE A 83 10.13 6.80 7.48
C ILE A 83 10.59 5.97 8.69
N ASP A 84 10.46 6.55 9.88
CA ASP A 84 10.62 5.79 11.14
C ASP A 84 9.40 4.88 11.37
N TRP A 85 9.49 3.67 10.85
CA TRP A 85 8.43 2.68 10.95
C TRP A 85 8.12 2.27 12.38
N ASN A 86 9.08 2.30 13.29
CA ASN A 86 8.81 1.99 14.70
C ASN A 86 7.80 2.98 15.30
N LYS A 87 7.90 4.24 14.87
CA LYS A 87 6.97 5.29 15.28
C LYS A 87 5.62 5.19 14.58
N HIS A 88 5.59 4.79 13.31
CA HIS A 88 4.41 4.92 12.45
C HIS A 88 3.70 3.60 12.16
N PHE A 89 4.27 2.46 12.53
CA PHE A 89 3.74 1.13 12.19
C PHE A 89 2.27 0.94 12.60
N LYS A 90 1.91 1.24 13.85
CA LYS A 90 0.53 1.10 14.32
C LYS A 90 -0.44 2.05 13.60
N SER A 91 -0.05 3.29 13.35
CA SER A 91 -0.86 4.26 12.61
C SER A 91 -1.09 3.82 11.16
N TRP A 92 -0.05 3.31 10.51
CA TRP A 92 -0.13 2.72 9.18
C TRP A 92 -1.04 1.49 9.17
N LEU A 93 -0.82 0.53 10.07
CA LEU A 93 -1.62 -0.69 10.15
C LEU A 93 -3.11 -0.40 10.42
N LYS A 94 -3.39 0.55 11.31
CA LYS A 94 -4.78 0.99 11.56
C LYS A 94 -5.46 1.46 10.29
N ARG A 95 -4.79 2.26 9.46
CA ARG A 95 -5.35 2.74 8.18
C ARG A 95 -5.59 1.61 7.20
N VAL A 96 -4.68 0.67 7.13
CA VAL A 96 -4.85 -0.54 6.31
C VAL A 96 -6.09 -1.31 6.75
N VAL A 97 -6.22 -1.57 8.03
CA VAL A 97 -7.37 -2.29 8.58
C VAL A 97 -8.67 -1.52 8.33
N ASP A 98 -8.72 -0.22 8.59
CA ASP A 98 -9.91 0.60 8.35
C ASP A 98 -10.31 0.62 6.88
N TYR A 99 -9.34 0.69 5.96
CA TYR A 99 -9.58 0.64 4.51
C TYR A 99 -10.22 -0.69 4.08
N PHE A 100 -9.68 -1.83 4.55
CA PHE A 100 -10.18 -3.14 4.15
C PHE A 100 -11.48 -3.51 4.85
N ARG A 101 -11.72 -3.02 6.08
CA ARG A 101 -13.00 -3.22 6.78
C ARG A 101 -14.19 -2.74 5.95
N LEU A 102 -14.06 -1.60 5.29
CA LEU A 102 -15.11 -1.07 4.39
C LEU A 102 -15.36 -1.94 3.15
N ARG A 103 -14.48 -2.89 2.85
CA ARG A 103 -14.57 -3.76 1.67
C ARG A 103 -15.04 -5.17 1.96
N LEU A 104 -15.10 -5.55 3.23
CA LEU A 104 -15.56 -6.88 3.62
C LEU A 104 -17.03 -7.13 3.23
N ASP A 105 -17.84 -6.08 3.22
CA ASP A 105 -19.27 -6.14 2.89
C ASP A 105 -19.58 -5.78 1.43
N GLY A 106 -18.56 -5.57 0.58
CA GLY A 106 -18.74 -5.06 -0.77
C GLY A 106 -17.91 -5.78 -1.83
N ASP A 107 -17.13 -5.01 -2.60
CA ASP A 107 -16.23 -5.57 -3.61
C ASP A 107 -15.03 -6.27 -2.95
N HIS A 108 -14.98 -7.59 -3.07
CA HIS A 108 -13.93 -8.41 -2.49
C HIS A 108 -12.64 -8.41 -3.34
N LYS A 109 -12.66 -7.95 -4.58
CA LYS A 109 -11.50 -8.00 -5.47
C LYS A 109 -10.25 -7.35 -4.84
N PRO A 110 -10.32 -6.17 -4.19
CA PRO A 110 -9.15 -5.55 -3.58
C PRO A 110 -8.55 -6.31 -2.38
N LEU A 111 -9.30 -7.25 -1.80
CA LEU A 111 -8.85 -7.98 -0.61
C LEU A 111 -7.62 -8.86 -0.85
N TYR A 112 -7.27 -9.19 -2.12
CA TYR A 112 -6.04 -9.92 -2.43
C TYR A 112 -4.76 -9.19 -1.94
N HIS A 113 -4.83 -7.88 -1.75
CA HIS A 113 -3.73 -7.10 -1.20
C HIS A 113 -3.38 -7.47 0.25
N LEU A 114 -4.35 -8.04 1.01
CA LEU A 114 -4.11 -8.45 2.38
C LEU A 114 -3.03 -9.53 2.51
N PHE A 115 -2.89 -10.42 1.53
CA PHE A 115 -1.80 -11.40 1.49
C PHE A 115 -0.42 -10.71 1.47
N ARG A 116 -0.26 -9.68 0.64
CA ARG A 116 0.98 -8.93 0.57
C ARG A 116 1.25 -8.16 1.85
N ILE A 117 0.22 -7.50 2.39
CA ILE A 117 0.31 -6.72 3.62
C ILE A 117 0.72 -7.64 4.78
N LYS A 118 0.07 -8.80 4.92
CA LYS A 118 0.45 -9.82 5.91
C LYS A 118 1.94 -10.19 5.78
N SER A 119 2.37 -10.50 4.57
CA SER A 119 3.76 -10.88 4.30
C SER A 119 4.76 -9.78 4.72
N GLN A 120 4.45 -8.52 4.48
CA GLN A 120 5.28 -7.38 4.89
C GLN A 120 5.27 -7.15 6.40
N VAL A 121 4.10 -7.27 7.02
CA VAL A 121 3.94 -7.17 8.48
C VAL A 121 4.74 -8.27 9.18
N ASP A 122 4.60 -9.52 8.74
CA ASP A 122 5.35 -10.65 9.29
C ASP A 122 6.87 -10.44 9.16
N TYR A 123 7.30 -9.91 8.01
CA TYR A 123 8.72 -9.59 7.79
C TYR A 123 9.20 -8.50 8.76
N TYR A 124 8.42 -7.42 8.92
CA TYR A 124 8.74 -6.33 9.85
C TYR A 124 8.82 -6.83 11.30
N LEU A 125 7.81 -7.56 11.76
CA LEU A 125 7.79 -8.09 13.13
C LEU A 125 8.96 -9.02 13.41
N LYS A 126 9.40 -9.78 12.41
CA LYS A 126 10.54 -10.70 12.53
C LYS A 126 11.89 -9.99 12.50
N ASN A 127 12.06 -8.97 11.68
CA ASN A 127 13.36 -8.40 11.34
C ASN A 127 13.57 -6.98 11.91
N GLY A 128 12.54 -6.33 12.44
CA GLY A 128 12.58 -4.95 12.98
C GLY A 128 12.82 -3.87 11.93
N LYS A 129 12.70 -4.21 10.63
CA LYS A 129 12.90 -3.26 9.53
C LYS A 129 11.89 -3.51 8.43
N VAL A 130 11.54 -2.43 7.74
CA VAL A 130 10.62 -2.48 6.61
C VAL A 130 11.42 -2.62 5.32
N GLU A 131 11.19 -3.72 4.62
CA GLU A 131 11.68 -3.96 3.26
C GLU A 131 10.51 -4.51 2.44
N TYR A 132 10.50 -4.23 1.14
CA TYR A 132 9.51 -4.87 0.28
C TYR A 132 9.70 -6.39 0.33
N HIS A 133 8.73 -7.05 0.91
CA HIS A 133 8.73 -8.50 1.05
C HIS A 133 7.36 -9.05 0.68
N PHE A 134 7.33 -9.96 -0.27
CA PHE A 134 6.13 -10.72 -0.60
C PHE A 134 6.53 -12.19 -0.71
N ALA A 135 6.24 -12.94 0.35
CA ALA A 135 6.55 -14.36 0.40
C ALA A 135 5.87 -15.09 -0.77
N GLU A 136 6.56 -16.02 -1.40
CA GLU A 136 6.07 -16.70 -2.60
C GLU A 136 4.76 -17.45 -2.35
N GLU A 137 4.59 -18.05 -1.16
CA GLU A 137 3.33 -18.68 -0.76
C GLU A 137 2.18 -17.68 -0.72
N ASP A 138 2.34 -16.53 -0.06
CA ASP A 138 1.31 -15.49 0.03
C ASP A 138 1.01 -14.88 -1.36
N LYS A 139 2.01 -14.79 -2.22
CA LYS A 139 1.83 -14.33 -3.60
C LYS A 139 0.97 -15.30 -4.43
N LEU A 140 1.20 -16.60 -4.33
CA LEU A 140 0.38 -17.61 -5.00
C LEU A 140 -1.07 -17.56 -4.52
N LYS A 141 -1.28 -17.44 -3.20
CA LYS A 141 -2.61 -17.29 -2.61
C LYS A 141 -3.31 -16.01 -3.05
N ALA A 142 -2.59 -14.90 -3.15
CA ALA A 142 -3.14 -13.65 -3.68
C ALA A 142 -3.63 -13.79 -5.12
N ILE A 143 -2.87 -14.49 -5.98
CA ILE A 143 -3.26 -14.78 -7.37
C ILE A 143 -4.49 -15.69 -7.40
N GLU A 144 -4.53 -16.75 -6.59
CA GLU A 144 -5.68 -17.64 -6.50
C GLU A 144 -6.93 -16.89 -6.04
N PHE A 145 -6.80 -16.05 -5.01
CA PHE A 145 -7.88 -15.20 -4.52
C PHE A 145 -8.41 -14.25 -5.59
N LYS A 146 -7.53 -13.57 -6.31
CA LYS A 146 -7.90 -12.64 -7.39
C LYS A 146 -8.74 -13.32 -8.47
N ASN A 147 -8.47 -14.60 -8.74
CA ASN A 147 -9.19 -15.39 -9.73
C ASN A 147 -10.50 -16.01 -9.20
N SER A 148 -10.63 -16.20 -7.90
CA SER A 148 -11.80 -16.84 -7.26
C SER A 148 -12.08 -16.27 -5.85
N PRO A 149 -12.45 -14.97 -5.74
CA PRO A 149 -12.53 -14.30 -4.43
C PRO A 149 -13.50 -14.98 -3.44
N ASN A 150 -14.66 -15.40 -3.90
CA ASN A 150 -15.69 -15.96 -3.03
C ASN A 150 -15.28 -17.31 -2.41
N LYS A 151 -14.47 -18.10 -3.10
CA LYS A 151 -14.00 -19.40 -2.61
C LYS A 151 -12.99 -19.25 -1.48
N ASN A 152 -12.14 -18.23 -1.56
CA ASN A 152 -10.99 -18.05 -0.67
C ASN A 152 -11.22 -16.95 0.38
N LEU A 153 -12.46 -16.44 0.49
CA LEU A 153 -12.81 -15.39 1.43
C LEU A 153 -12.50 -15.74 2.91
N PRO A 154 -12.73 -16.98 3.41
CA PRO A 154 -12.38 -17.32 4.79
C PRO A 154 -10.91 -17.07 5.14
N GLU A 155 -9.96 -17.39 4.25
CA GLU A 155 -8.53 -17.17 4.47
C GLU A 155 -8.19 -15.66 4.58
N VAL A 156 -8.83 -14.85 3.75
CA VAL A 156 -8.67 -13.39 3.81
C VAL A 156 -9.22 -12.81 5.11
N LEU A 157 -10.36 -13.35 5.60
CA LEU A 157 -10.93 -12.94 6.89
C LEU A 157 -10.00 -13.30 8.05
N GLU A 158 -9.32 -14.45 8.00
CA GLU A 158 -8.30 -14.82 8.98
C GLU A 158 -7.12 -13.86 8.97
N ILE A 159 -6.62 -13.48 7.78
CA ILE A 159 -5.56 -12.47 7.65
C ILE A 159 -6.04 -11.13 8.22
N PHE A 160 -7.25 -10.70 7.90
CA PHE A 160 -7.80 -9.46 8.40
C PHE A 160 -7.87 -9.45 9.93
N SER A 161 -8.42 -10.52 10.54
CA SER A 161 -8.49 -10.67 11.99
C SER A 161 -7.10 -10.69 12.65
N TYR A 162 -6.12 -11.31 12.00
CA TYR A 162 -4.73 -11.27 12.46
C TYR A 162 -4.19 -9.84 12.50
N LEU A 163 -4.38 -9.06 11.42
CA LEU A 163 -3.93 -7.68 11.37
C LEU A 163 -4.64 -6.78 12.39
N GLU A 164 -5.93 -7.02 12.65
CA GLU A 164 -6.68 -6.34 13.72
C GLU A 164 -6.10 -6.64 15.11
N SER A 165 -5.78 -7.90 15.39
CA SER A 165 -5.24 -8.30 16.69
C SER A 165 -3.93 -7.60 17.03
N LEU A 166 -3.09 -7.28 16.03
CA LEU A 166 -1.85 -6.52 16.22
C LEU A 166 -2.06 -5.07 16.67
N LEU A 167 -3.27 -4.52 16.47
CA LEU A 167 -3.63 -3.19 16.95
C LEU A 167 -4.08 -3.20 18.41
N GLU A 168 -4.61 -4.35 18.88
CA GLU A 168 -5.16 -4.52 20.23
C GLU A 168 -4.09 -4.84 21.27
N ASP A 169 -2.93 -5.35 20.86
CA ASP A 169 -1.78 -5.64 21.73
C ASP A 169 -1.15 -4.34 22.27
N GLU A 170 -1.86 -3.71 23.22
CA GLU A 170 -1.34 -2.70 24.13
C GLU A 170 -1.01 -3.37 25.47
N SER A 171 0.24 -3.76 25.61
CA SER A 171 0.78 -4.18 26.90
C SER A 171 2.06 -3.43 27.19
#